data_44ea090ce153feb2ee55ae7bd125fa32
#
_entry.id   44ea090ce153feb2ee55ae7bd125fa32
#
_cell.length_a   1.000
_cell.length_b   1.000
_cell.length_c   1.000
_cell.angle_alpha   90.00
_cell.angle_beta   90.00
_cell.angle_gamma   90.00
#
_symmetry.space_group_name_H-M   'P 1'
#
loop_
_entity.id
_entity.type
_entity.pdbx_description
1 polymer ?
#
loop_
_entity_poly.entity_id
_entity_poly.type
_entity_poly.pdbx_seq_one_letter_code
_entity_poly.pdbx_strand_id
1 'polypeptide(L)'
;MLYKMDLLCVDADVFSVVNIRLGLDQYSIKKRHRKIKTRVENRFTITCGEVTLRDEHQRLYEQHKSRFKGFIHATLDEYLHAGFHSTVFDTMQICVFD
;
A
#
# COMPACT_ATOMS: atom_id res chain seq x y z
N MET A 1 13.17 12.15 9.81
CA MET A 1 11.99 11.52 9.23
C MET A 1 11.19 12.52 8.43
N LEU A 2 10.92 12.21 7.19
CA LEU A 2 10.13 13.07 6.32
C LEU A 2 8.64 12.92 6.64
N TYR A 3 8.06 14.04 6.98
CA TYR A 3 6.65 14.17 7.23
C TYR A 3 6.06 15.01 6.12
N LYS A 4 5.04 14.52 5.48
CA LYS A 4 4.25 15.32 4.59
C LYS A 4 2.83 15.39 5.16
N MET A 5 2.40 16.57 5.53
CA MET A 5 1.01 16.83 5.86
C MET A 5 0.31 17.27 4.59
N ASP A 6 -0.61 16.47 4.12
CA ASP A 6 -1.38 16.75 2.92
C ASP A 6 -2.83 17.09 3.27
N LEU A 7 -3.38 18.00 2.47
CA LEU A 7 -4.82 18.21 2.43
C LEU A 7 -5.42 17.26 1.41
N LEU A 8 -6.47 16.55 1.79
CA LEU A 8 -7.22 15.67 0.91
C LEU A 8 -8.56 16.32 0.58
N CYS A 9 -8.82 16.51 -0.71
CA CYS A 9 -10.12 16.97 -1.21
C CYS A 9 -10.92 15.78 -1.72
N VAL A 10 -12.09 15.57 -1.15
CA VAL A 10 -13.06 14.57 -1.62
C VAL A 10 -14.37 15.28 -1.87
N ASP A 11 -14.81 15.31 -3.13
CA ASP A 11 -15.95 16.12 -3.58
C ASP A 11 -15.74 17.61 -3.22
N ALA A 12 -16.63 18.22 -2.45
CA ALA A 12 -16.52 19.60 -1.98
C ALA A 12 -15.85 19.73 -0.60
N ASP A 13 -15.47 18.62 0.02
CA ASP A 13 -14.93 18.61 1.37
C ASP A 13 -13.40 18.54 1.36
N VAL A 14 -12.78 19.27 2.30
CA VAL A 14 -11.34 19.29 2.51
C VAL A 14 -11.03 18.66 3.86
N PHE A 15 -10.17 17.64 3.85
CA PHE A 15 -9.77 16.92 5.05
C PHE A 15 -8.28 17.14 5.34
N SER A 16 -7.95 17.26 6.61
CA SER A 16 -6.56 17.18 7.07
C SER A 16 -6.16 15.70 7.16
N VAL A 17 -5.00 15.37 6.59
CA VAL A 17 -4.45 14.03 6.67
C VAL A 17 -3.50 13.93 7.86
N VAL A 18 -3.77 13.03 8.78
CA VAL A 18 -2.90 12.73 9.92
C VAL A 18 -2.17 11.42 9.62
N ASN A 19 -0.86 11.52 9.48
CA ASN A 19 -0.03 10.34 9.26
C ASN A 19 0.20 9.58 10.58
N ILE A 20 -0.17 8.31 10.58
CA ILE A 20 0.05 7.40 11.70
C ILE A 20 1.19 6.47 11.35
N ARG A 21 2.12 6.28 12.27
CA ARG A 21 3.23 5.35 12.10
C ARG A 21 3.41 4.43 13.31
N LEU A 22 3.99 3.28 13.05
CA LEU A 22 4.34 2.30 14.07
C LEU A 22 5.84 2.01 14.00
N GLY A 23 6.53 2.10 15.14
CA GLY A 23 7.92 1.65 15.25
C GLY A 23 7.98 0.12 15.20
N LEU A 24 8.58 -0.43 14.17
CA LEU A 24 8.62 -1.87 13.97
C LEU A 24 9.53 -2.60 14.98
N ASP A 25 10.53 -1.91 15.50
CA ASP A 25 11.42 -2.39 16.55
C ASP A 25 10.70 -2.64 17.88
N GLN A 26 9.64 -1.89 18.13
CA GLN A 26 8.82 -2.00 19.34
C GLN A 26 7.54 -2.83 19.13
N TYR A 27 7.31 -3.26 17.89
CA TYR A 27 6.09 -4.00 17.57
C TYR A 27 6.23 -5.50 17.89
N SER A 28 5.30 -6.02 18.66
CA SER A 28 5.16 -7.46 18.90
C SER A 28 3.87 -8.00 18.34
N ILE A 29 3.97 -9.12 17.63
CA ILE A 29 2.79 -9.78 17.05
C ILE A 29 1.95 -10.40 18.16
N LYS A 30 0.73 -9.90 18.32
CA LYS A 30 -0.24 -10.42 19.29
C LYS A 30 -0.79 -11.79 18.84
N LYS A 31 -1.29 -12.59 19.79
CA LYS A 31 -1.85 -13.91 19.53
C LYS A 31 -2.89 -13.94 18.39
N ARG A 32 -3.77 -12.93 18.33
CA ARG A 32 -4.76 -12.78 17.26
C ARG A 32 -4.10 -12.66 15.87
N HIS A 33 -3.07 -11.85 15.76
CA HIS A 33 -2.35 -11.63 14.49
C HIS A 33 -1.58 -12.89 14.07
N ARG A 34 -1.01 -13.63 15.02
CA ARG A 34 -0.35 -14.92 14.73
C ARG A 34 -1.30 -15.94 14.13
N LYS A 35 -2.53 -16.02 14.64
CA LYS A 35 -3.56 -16.91 14.06
C LYS A 35 -3.93 -16.53 12.64
N ILE A 36 -4.08 -15.22 12.37
CA ILE A 36 -4.34 -14.72 11.02
C ILE A 36 -3.17 -15.05 10.09
N LYS A 37 -1.95 -14.78 10.52
CA LYS A 37 -0.72 -15.08 9.77
C LYS A 37 -0.66 -16.56 9.38
N THR A 38 -0.82 -17.48 10.34
CA THR A 38 -0.80 -18.92 10.08
C THR A 38 -1.87 -19.35 9.08
N ARG A 39 -3.08 -18.81 9.21
CA ARG A 39 -4.17 -19.10 8.28
C ARG A 39 -3.87 -18.64 6.86
N VAL A 40 -3.29 -17.45 6.72
CA VAL A 40 -2.92 -16.89 5.42
C VAL A 40 -1.78 -17.68 4.78
N GLU A 41 -0.74 -18.01 5.55
CA GLU A 41 0.41 -18.80 5.07
C GLU A 41 0.02 -20.21 4.63
N ASN A 42 -0.99 -20.80 5.26
CA ASN A 42 -1.49 -22.14 4.88
C ASN A 42 -2.36 -22.12 3.62
N ARG A 43 -2.95 -20.98 3.28
CA ARG A 43 -3.86 -20.86 2.14
C ARG A 43 -3.22 -20.21 0.93
N PHE A 44 -2.37 -19.21 1.14
CA PHE A 44 -1.83 -18.38 0.08
C PHE A 44 -0.32 -18.53 -0.04
N THR A 45 0.18 -18.37 -1.25
CA THR A 45 1.60 -18.19 -1.49
C THR A 45 1.95 -16.71 -1.40
N ILE A 46 2.94 -16.37 -0.59
CA ILE A 46 3.39 -15.00 -0.37
C ILE A 46 4.82 -14.86 -0.87
N THR A 47 5.05 -13.88 -1.73
CA THR A 47 6.38 -13.53 -2.21
C THR A 47 6.70 -12.09 -1.86
N CYS A 48 7.95 -11.82 -1.56
CA CYS A 48 8.45 -10.48 -1.24
C CYS A 48 9.73 -10.22 -2.03
N GLY A 49 9.84 -9.08 -2.64
CA GLY A 49 11.02 -8.74 -3.45
C GLY A 49 10.96 -7.34 -4.03
N GLU A 50 11.78 -7.11 -5.03
CA GLU A 50 11.80 -5.84 -5.75
C GLU A 50 10.48 -5.59 -6.47
N VAL A 51 10.16 -4.32 -6.65
CA VAL A 51 8.95 -3.91 -7.36
C VAL A 51 9.10 -4.23 -8.84
N THR A 52 8.23 -5.12 -9.32
CA THR A 52 8.10 -5.44 -10.73
C THR A 52 6.67 -5.22 -11.17
N LEU A 53 6.45 -4.28 -12.09
CA LEU A 53 5.13 -3.97 -12.59
C LEU A 53 4.80 -4.88 -13.78
N ARG A 54 3.72 -5.63 -13.66
CA ARG A 54 3.17 -6.50 -14.70
C ARG A 54 1.75 -6.08 -15.04
N ASP A 55 1.25 -6.54 -16.17
CA ASP A 55 -0.13 -6.25 -16.61
C ASP A 55 -1.18 -6.71 -15.60
N GLU A 56 -0.91 -7.79 -14.87
CA GLU A 56 -1.77 -8.27 -13.78
C GLU A 56 -1.91 -7.25 -12.66
N HIS A 57 -0.81 -6.61 -12.28
CA HIS A 57 -0.81 -5.58 -11.25
C HIS A 57 -1.60 -4.36 -11.70
N GLN A 58 -1.47 -3.97 -12.96
CA GLN A 58 -2.26 -2.88 -13.52
C GLN A 58 -3.76 -3.21 -13.52
N ARG A 59 -4.15 -4.42 -13.88
CA ARG A 59 -5.55 -4.86 -13.82
C ARG A 59 -6.12 -4.83 -12.41
N LEU A 60 -5.36 -5.30 -11.44
CA LEU A 60 -5.75 -5.24 -10.03
C LEU A 60 -5.91 -3.79 -9.55
N TYR A 61 -4.99 -2.92 -9.96
CA TYR A 61 -5.07 -1.50 -9.66
C TYR A 61 -6.33 -0.85 -10.26
N GLU A 62 -6.66 -1.16 -11.51
CA GLU A 62 -7.87 -0.67 -12.18
C GLU A 62 -9.15 -1.09 -11.43
N GLN A 63 -9.23 -2.34 -11.01
CA GLN A 63 -10.35 -2.83 -10.22
C GLN A 63 -10.43 -2.15 -8.84
N HIS A 64 -9.29 -1.93 -8.23
CA HIS A 64 -9.21 -1.31 -6.91
C HIS A 64 -9.58 0.17 -6.95
N LYS A 65 -8.99 0.93 -7.88
CA LYS A 65 -9.22 2.37 -7.98
C LYS A 65 -10.66 2.73 -8.31
N SER A 66 -11.41 1.86 -8.99
CA SER A 66 -12.81 2.10 -9.32
C SER A 66 -13.72 2.31 -8.10
N ARG A 67 -13.25 1.91 -6.91
CA ARG A 67 -13.97 2.04 -5.64
C ARG A 67 -13.65 3.32 -4.89
N PHE A 68 -12.68 4.08 -5.33
CA PHE A 68 -12.25 5.30 -4.66
C PHE A 68 -12.83 6.55 -5.33
N LYS A 69 -12.99 7.58 -4.53
CA LYS A 69 -13.41 8.92 -4.98
C LYS A 69 -12.24 9.90 -4.88
N GLY A 70 -12.31 10.97 -5.64
CA GLY A 70 -11.29 12.02 -5.64
C GLY A 70 -10.24 11.80 -6.72
N PHE A 71 -9.08 12.45 -6.55
CA PHE A 71 -7.98 12.31 -7.49
C PHE A 71 -7.30 10.94 -7.32
N ILE A 72 -7.26 10.18 -8.42
CA ILE A 72 -6.63 8.87 -8.46
C ILE A 72 -5.75 8.81 -9.70
N HIS A 73 -4.50 8.38 -9.56
CA HIS A 73 -3.58 8.23 -10.67
C HIS A 73 -4.12 7.24 -11.72
N ALA A 74 -3.92 7.56 -12.99
CA ALA A 74 -4.45 6.76 -14.09
C ALA A 74 -3.81 5.36 -14.13
N THR A 75 -2.52 5.27 -13.87
CA THR A 75 -1.77 4.00 -13.89
C THR A 75 -1.10 3.72 -12.55
N LEU A 76 -0.82 2.44 -12.30
CA LEU A 76 -0.06 2.03 -11.13
C LEU A 76 1.37 2.60 -11.15
N ASP A 77 1.97 2.68 -12.33
CA ASP A 77 3.30 3.26 -12.51
C ASP A 77 3.34 4.73 -12.08
N GLU A 78 2.39 5.53 -12.52
CA GLU A 78 2.25 6.93 -12.09
C GLU A 78 2.05 7.05 -10.58
N TYR A 79 1.22 6.19 -10.00
CA TYR A 79 0.98 6.16 -8.56
C TYR A 79 2.26 5.92 -7.77
N LEU A 80 3.07 4.97 -8.18
CA LEU A 80 4.33 4.64 -7.52
C LEU A 80 5.37 5.74 -7.67
N HIS A 81 5.49 6.36 -8.84
CA HIS A 81 6.41 7.47 -9.09
C HIS A 81 6.02 8.75 -8.37
N ALA A 82 4.74 8.96 -8.12
CA ALA A 82 4.24 10.17 -7.48
C ALA A 82 4.65 10.32 -6.01
N GLY A 83 4.99 9.24 -5.31
CA GLY A 83 5.32 9.37 -3.90
C GLY A 83 5.95 8.17 -3.21
N PHE A 84 5.76 6.98 -3.73
CA PHE A 84 6.22 5.76 -3.07
C PHE A 84 7.50 5.20 -3.66
N HIS A 85 7.68 5.34 -4.96
CA HIS A 85 8.88 4.90 -5.66
C HIS A 85 9.85 6.07 -5.83
N SER A 86 10.47 6.45 -4.75
CA SER A 86 11.41 7.58 -4.68
C SER A 86 12.82 7.06 -4.42
N THR A 87 13.83 7.80 -4.88
CA THR A 87 15.24 7.52 -4.59
C THR A 87 15.59 7.63 -3.09
N VAL A 88 14.69 8.20 -2.29
CA VAL A 88 14.86 8.38 -0.83
C VAL A 88 14.41 7.15 -0.04
N PHE A 89 13.53 6.33 -0.60
CA PHE A 89 12.96 5.17 0.09
C PHE A 89 13.21 3.89 -0.69
N ASP A 90 13.62 2.85 0.01
CA ASP A 90 13.60 1.50 -0.52
C ASP A 90 12.16 1.00 -0.59
N THR A 91 11.77 0.52 -1.76
CA THR A 91 10.42 0.03 -2.01
C THR A 91 10.45 -1.48 -2.27
N MET A 92 9.61 -2.20 -1.56
CA MET A 92 9.45 -3.65 -1.72
C MET A 92 8.03 -3.98 -2.14
N GLN A 93 7.89 -5.06 -2.88
CA GLN A 93 6.61 -5.59 -3.32
C GLN A 93 6.31 -6.89 -2.60
N ILE A 94 5.13 -6.98 -2.03
CA ILE A 94 4.61 -8.21 -1.44
C ILE A 94 3.44 -8.67 -2.30
N CYS A 95 3.55 -9.88 -2.87
CA CYS A 95 2.49 -10.48 -3.66
C CYS A 95 1.88 -11.66 -2.92
N VAL A 96 0.57 -11.76 -2.97
CA VAL A 96 -0.21 -12.84 -2.38
C VAL A 96 -0.96 -13.56 -3.49
N PHE A 97 -0.72 -14.86 -3.64
CA PHE A 97 -1.35 -15.71 -4.65
C PHE A 97 -2.28 -16.74 -3.99
N ASP A 98 -3.46 -16.87 -4.54
CA ASP A 98 -4.43 -17.92 -4.13
C ASP A 98 -4.12 -19.28 -4.74
#